data_ef4046b95434f580698f842de978957c
#
_entry.id   ef4046b95434f580698f842de978957c
#
_cell.length_a   1.000
_cell.length_b   1.000
_cell.length_c   1.000
_cell.angle_alpha   90.00
_cell.angle_beta   90.00
_cell.angle_gamma   90.00
#
_symmetry.space_group_name_H-M   'P 1'
#
loop_
_entity.id
_entity.type
_entity.pdbx_description
1 polymer ?
#
loop_
_entity_poly.entity_id
_entity_poly.type
_entity_poly.pdbx_seq_one_letter_code
_entity_poly.pdbx_strand_id
1 'polypeptide(L)'
;MADPTVKEVFEKQIPERLEAQPNLASEIDALVHFNITGDGGGTWTLDTTGGKKELEAGARGEPKMVITCSDQDFVKIATKALNANMAAMSGKLKFKPMDMGLAMKLGKLLG
;
A
#
# COMPACT_ATOMS: atom_id res chain seq x y z
N MET A 1 20.00 -13.03 -0.18
CA MET A 1 18.58 -13.31 -0.46
C MET A 1 18.01 -12.20 -1.32
N ALA A 2 17.16 -12.55 -2.27
CA ALA A 2 16.54 -11.56 -3.12
C ALA A 2 15.44 -10.82 -2.34
N ASP A 3 15.24 -9.55 -2.67
CA ASP A 3 14.11 -8.79 -2.15
C ASP A 3 12.80 -9.37 -2.68
N PRO A 4 11.69 -9.20 -1.96
CA PRO A 4 10.40 -9.64 -2.45
C PRO A 4 10.00 -8.84 -3.71
N THR A 5 9.17 -9.43 -4.54
CA THR A 5 8.57 -8.72 -5.65
C THR A 5 7.37 -7.93 -5.17
N VAL A 6 6.90 -6.99 -5.99
CA VAL A 6 5.66 -6.25 -5.69
C VAL A 6 4.51 -7.23 -5.44
N LYS A 7 4.40 -8.25 -6.29
CA LYS A 7 3.35 -9.27 -6.15
C LYS A 7 3.43 -9.98 -4.80
N GLU A 8 4.65 -10.35 -4.35
CA GLU A 8 4.82 -11.00 -3.07
C GLU A 8 4.44 -10.09 -1.90
N VAL A 9 4.75 -8.79 -2.00
CA VAL A 9 4.35 -7.84 -0.97
C VAL A 9 2.83 -7.81 -0.86
N PHE A 10 2.12 -7.70 -1.97
CA PHE A 10 0.65 -7.65 -1.95
C PHE A 10 0.01 -8.98 -1.56
N GLU A 11 0.58 -10.10 -1.99
CA GLU A 11 -0.04 -11.41 -1.74
C GLU A 11 0.32 -12.01 -0.38
N LYS A 12 1.46 -11.63 0.19
CA LYS A 12 1.94 -12.19 1.46
C LYS A 12 2.08 -11.15 2.57
N GLN A 13 2.91 -10.13 2.36
CA GLN A 13 3.27 -9.21 3.44
C GLN A 13 2.10 -8.36 3.91
N ILE A 14 1.34 -7.79 2.99
CA ILE A 14 0.21 -6.95 3.36
C ILE A 14 -0.89 -7.76 4.04
N PRO A 15 -1.31 -8.92 3.52
CA PRO A 15 -2.26 -9.77 4.26
C PRO A 15 -1.76 -10.19 5.64
N GLU A 16 -0.48 -10.55 5.77
CA GLU A 16 0.08 -10.92 7.06
C GLU A 16 0.04 -9.76 8.05
N ARG A 17 0.34 -8.54 7.61
CA ARG A 17 0.28 -7.36 8.46
C ARG A 17 -1.13 -7.04 8.90
N LEU A 18 -2.10 -7.20 8.01
CA LEU A 18 -3.51 -7.02 8.35
C LEU A 18 -3.97 -8.06 9.37
N GLU A 19 -3.51 -9.30 9.25
CA GLU A 19 -3.81 -10.35 10.23
C GLU A 19 -3.16 -10.07 11.58
N ALA A 20 -1.91 -9.58 11.56
CA ALA A 20 -1.18 -9.25 12.77
C ALA A 20 -1.76 -8.02 13.49
N GLN A 21 -2.35 -7.10 12.74
CA GLN A 21 -2.95 -5.87 13.25
C GLN A 21 -4.37 -5.71 12.71
N PRO A 22 -5.33 -6.52 13.19
CA PRO A 22 -6.68 -6.49 12.62
C PRO A 22 -7.39 -5.14 12.77
N ASN A 23 -7.04 -4.37 13.79
CA ASN A 23 -7.62 -3.03 13.99
C ASN A 23 -7.19 -2.05 12.89
N LEU A 24 -6.07 -2.31 12.23
CA LEU A 24 -5.56 -1.42 11.19
C LEU A 24 -6.52 -1.34 9.98
N ALA A 25 -7.12 -2.47 9.61
CA ALA A 25 -8.12 -2.48 8.54
C ALA A 25 -9.31 -1.59 8.88
N SER A 26 -9.80 -1.68 10.12
CA SER A 26 -10.90 -0.83 10.59
C SER A 26 -10.52 0.65 10.67
N GLU A 27 -9.27 0.93 11.01
CA GLU A 27 -8.76 2.30 11.07
C GLU A 27 -8.66 2.93 9.68
N ILE A 28 -8.18 2.15 8.70
CA ILE A 28 -8.07 2.62 7.31
C ILE A 28 -9.47 2.82 6.73
N ASP A 29 -10.34 1.83 6.84
CA ASP A 29 -11.75 1.87 6.44
C ASP A 29 -11.95 2.59 5.10
N ALA A 30 -11.26 2.12 4.06
CA ALA A 30 -11.27 2.76 2.76
C ALA A 30 -10.94 1.78 1.63
N LEU A 31 -11.40 2.11 0.44
CA LEU A 31 -10.97 1.46 -0.79
C LEU A 31 -9.79 2.25 -1.35
N VAL A 32 -8.67 1.60 -1.52
CA VAL A 32 -7.43 2.23 -1.95
C VAL A 32 -6.89 1.51 -3.18
N HIS A 33 -6.49 2.28 -4.20
CA HIS A 33 -5.79 1.73 -5.35
C HIS A 33 -4.30 1.98 -5.20
N PHE A 34 -3.50 0.95 -5.44
CA PHE A 34 -2.04 1.07 -5.53
C PHE A 34 -1.66 1.00 -6.99
N ASN A 35 -1.12 2.10 -7.50
CA ASN A 35 -0.62 2.17 -8.87
C ASN A 35 0.90 2.11 -8.84
N ILE A 36 1.44 0.91 -9.00
CA ILE A 36 2.88 0.69 -8.94
C ILE A 36 3.44 0.74 -10.35
N THR A 37 4.32 1.68 -10.59
CA THR A 37 4.93 1.88 -11.91
C THR A 37 6.18 1.01 -12.07
N GLY A 38 6.65 0.86 -13.31
CA GLY A 38 7.84 0.08 -13.61
C GLY A 38 7.50 -1.31 -14.13
N ASP A 39 8.53 -2.06 -14.52
CA ASP A 39 8.36 -3.39 -15.13
C ASP A 39 7.77 -4.41 -14.17
N GLY A 40 8.11 -4.30 -12.88
CA GLY A 40 7.57 -5.19 -11.84
C GLY A 40 6.32 -4.65 -11.17
N GLY A 41 5.74 -3.59 -11.70
CA GLY A 41 4.58 -2.93 -11.10
C GLY A 41 3.25 -3.51 -11.53
N GLY A 42 2.21 -2.74 -11.30
CA GLY A 42 0.83 -3.12 -11.61
C GLY A 42 -0.12 -2.33 -10.74
N THR A 43 -1.41 -2.53 -10.94
CA THR A 43 -2.43 -1.89 -10.13
C THR A 43 -3.06 -2.92 -9.20
N TRP A 44 -3.27 -2.54 -7.95
CA TRP A 44 -3.86 -3.39 -6.92
C TRP A 44 -4.92 -2.61 -6.16
N THR A 45 -5.96 -3.31 -5.73
CA THR A 45 -7.05 -2.72 -4.94
C THR A 45 -7.03 -3.32 -3.54
N LEU A 46 -6.96 -2.46 -2.53
CA LEU A 46 -7.09 -2.83 -1.12
C LEU A 46 -8.44 -2.31 -0.63
N ASP A 47 -9.29 -3.21 -0.17
CA ASP A 47 -10.61 -2.85 0.38
C ASP A 47 -10.65 -3.20 1.87
N THR A 48 -10.60 -2.17 2.70
CA THR A 48 -10.72 -2.31 4.15
C THR A 48 -12.00 -1.67 4.70
N THR A 49 -12.94 -1.34 3.80
CA THR A 49 -14.23 -0.76 4.22
C THR A 49 -14.96 -1.70 5.17
N GLY A 50 -15.45 -1.16 6.27
CA GLY A 50 -16.12 -1.95 7.29
C GLY A 50 -15.22 -2.94 8.00
N GLY A 51 -13.90 -2.77 7.94
CA GLY A 51 -12.94 -3.68 8.55
C GLY A 51 -12.56 -4.87 7.68
N LYS A 52 -12.95 -4.87 6.42
CA LYS A 52 -12.57 -5.93 5.48
C LYS A 52 -11.06 -5.99 5.26
N LYS A 53 -10.57 -7.14 4.87
CA LYS A 53 -9.16 -7.36 4.55
C LYS A 53 -9.04 -7.96 3.16
N GLU A 54 -9.66 -7.31 2.18
CA GLU A 54 -9.66 -7.78 0.80
C GLU A 54 -8.58 -7.07 -0.01
N LEU A 55 -7.82 -7.86 -0.76
CA LEU A 55 -6.78 -7.35 -1.64
C LEU A 55 -6.81 -8.15 -2.93
N GLU A 56 -6.87 -7.46 -4.06
CA GLU A 56 -6.88 -8.14 -5.36
C GLU A 56 -6.11 -7.34 -6.41
N ALA A 57 -5.63 -8.05 -7.42
CA ALA A 57 -4.97 -7.44 -8.57
C ALA A 57 -5.99 -6.71 -9.44
N GLY A 58 -5.58 -5.56 -9.99
CA GLY A 58 -6.42 -4.73 -10.84
C GLY A 58 -7.11 -3.62 -10.08
N ALA A 59 -7.65 -2.67 -10.80
CA ALA A 59 -8.40 -1.55 -10.24
C ALA A 59 -9.88 -1.92 -10.16
N ARG A 60 -10.46 -1.81 -8.98
CA ARG A 60 -11.88 -2.14 -8.74
C ARG A 60 -12.52 -1.05 -7.90
N GLY A 61 -13.73 -0.65 -8.29
CA GLY A 61 -14.50 0.35 -7.56
C GLY A 61 -13.91 1.74 -7.65
N GLU A 62 -14.44 2.64 -6.85
CA GLU A 62 -13.96 4.01 -6.76
C GLU A 62 -13.08 4.18 -5.53
N PRO A 63 -11.78 4.49 -5.70
CA PRO A 63 -10.89 4.60 -4.57
C PRO A 63 -11.08 5.91 -3.83
N LYS A 64 -10.97 5.82 -2.50
CA LYS A 64 -10.87 7.00 -1.66
C LYS A 64 -9.51 7.65 -1.82
N MET A 65 -8.50 6.85 -2.15
CA MET A 65 -7.13 7.31 -2.37
C MET A 65 -6.45 6.42 -3.40
N VAL A 66 -5.62 7.03 -4.24
CA VAL A 66 -4.73 6.31 -5.15
C VAL A 66 -3.30 6.58 -4.70
N ILE A 67 -2.55 5.51 -4.48
CA ILE A 67 -1.14 5.59 -4.12
C ILE A 67 -0.31 5.24 -5.35
N THR A 68 0.60 6.11 -5.73
CA THR A 68 1.50 5.90 -6.87
C THR A 68 2.94 5.84 -6.40
N CYS A 69 3.65 4.80 -6.82
CA CYS A 69 5.02 4.55 -6.40
C CYS A 69 5.68 3.66 -7.44
N SER A 70 7.00 3.76 -7.61
CA SER A 70 7.72 2.82 -8.48
C SER A 70 7.83 1.46 -7.80
N ASP A 71 8.02 0.42 -8.61
CA ASP A 71 8.19 -0.95 -8.10
C ASP A 71 9.37 -1.06 -7.16
N GLN A 72 10.49 -0.44 -7.50
CA GLN A 72 11.70 -0.46 -6.67
C GLN A 72 11.48 0.23 -5.33
N ASP A 73 10.89 1.42 -5.35
CA ASP A 73 10.63 2.17 -4.12
C ASP A 73 9.61 1.46 -3.24
N PHE A 74 8.59 0.85 -3.84
CA PHE A 74 7.58 0.10 -3.11
C PHE A 74 8.21 -1.08 -2.36
N VAL A 75 9.07 -1.83 -2.99
CA VAL A 75 9.78 -2.95 -2.36
C VAL A 75 10.69 -2.44 -1.24
N LYS A 76 11.38 -1.32 -1.45
CA LYS A 76 12.24 -0.74 -0.41
C LYS A 76 11.42 -0.34 0.82
N ILE A 77 10.24 0.22 0.61
CA ILE A 77 9.34 0.57 1.73
C ILE A 77 8.91 -0.70 2.46
N ALA A 78 8.51 -1.72 1.72
CA ALA A 78 8.05 -2.99 2.30
C ALA A 78 9.13 -3.70 3.10
N THR A 79 10.38 -3.59 2.69
CA THR A 79 11.53 -4.19 3.38
C THR A 79 12.16 -3.25 4.42
N LYS A 80 11.59 -2.09 4.62
CA LYS A 80 12.07 -1.05 5.56
C LYS A 80 13.41 -0.44 5.18
N ALA A 81 13.85 -0.64 3.94
CA ALA A 81 15.04 0.03 3.41
C ALA A 81 14.78 1.51 3.13
N LEU A 82 13.52 1.88 2.94
CA LEU A 82 13.08 3.26 2.72
C LEU A 82 11.89 3.54 3.62
N ASN A 83 11.97 4.61 4.40
CA ASN A 83 10.87 5.03 5.27
C ASN A 83 9.73 5.60 4.45
N ALA A 84 8.49 5.14 4.69
CA ALA A 84 7.32 5.58 3.93
C ALA A 84 7.09 7.09 4.05
N ASN A 85 7.29 7.68 5.23
CA ASN A 85 7.13 9.13 5.42
C ASN A 85 8.15 9.92 4.61
N MET A 86 9.40 9.46 4.59
CA MET A 86 10.44 10.11 3.81
C MET A 86 10.21 9.96 2.32
N ALA A 87 9.71 8.81 1.89
CA ALA A 87 9.35 8.58 0.50
C ALA A 87 8.24 9.55 0.06
N ALA A 88 7.24 9.76 0.91
CA ALA A 88 6.16 10.71 0.63
C ALA A 88 6.69 12.14 0.54
N MET A 89 7.58 12.53 1.46
CA MET A 89 8.15 13.87 1.48
C MET A 89 9.04 14.15 0.27
N SER A 90 9.74 13.14 -0.23
CA SER A 90 10.64 13.29 -1.38
C SER A 90 9.93 13.08 -2.72
N GLY A 91 8.62 12.82 -2.73
CA GLY A 91 7.84 12.61 -3.94
C GLY A 91 7.94 11.23 -4.56
N LYS A 92 8.60 10.29 -3.88
CA LYS A 92 8.70 8.90 -4.34
C LYS A 92 7.42 8.11 -4.10
N LEU A 93 6.67 8.50 -3.08
CA LEU A 93 5.37 7.91 -2.74
C LEU A 93 4.33 9.02 -2.82
N LYS A 94 3.39 8.88 -3.74
CA LYS A 94 2.38 9.91 -3.99
C LYS A 94 1.01 9.42 -3.56
N PHE A 95 0.26 10.31 -2.93
CA PHE A 95 -1.12 10.06 -2.50
C PHE A 95 -2.04 11.05 -3.18
N LYS A 96 -3.13 10.56 -3.74
CA LYS A 96 -4.09 11.43 -4.42
C LYS A 96 -5.53 10.96 -4.10
N PRO A 97 -6.37 11.78 -3.48
CA PRO A 97 -6.06 13.10 -2.91
C PRO A 97 -5.16 12.98 -1.68
N MET A 98 -4.48 14.06 -1.31
CA MET A 98 -3.63 14.05 -0.15
C MET A 98 -4.47 14.10 1.13
N ASP A 99 -4.47 13.01 1.87
CA ASP A 99 -5.11 12.88 3.17
C ASP A 99 -4.07 12.34 4.14
N MET A 100 -3.54 13.22 4.97
CA MET A 100 -2.44 12.87 5.87
C MET A 100 -2.82 11.78 6.86
N GLY A 101 -4.03 11.82 7.39
CA GLY A 101 -4.49 10.80 8.33
C GLY A 101 -4.53 9.42 7.70
N LEU A 102 -5.12 9.32 6.52
CA LEU A 102 -5.19 8.06 5.79
C LEU A 102 -3.81 7.62 5.31
N ALA A 103 -2.99 8.56 4.83
CA ALA A 103 -1.64 8.26 4.38
C ALA A 103 -0.78 7.67 5.51
N MET A 104 -0.89 8.21 6.72
CA MET A 104 -0.14 7.69 7.87
C MET A 104 -0.57 6.27 8.22
N LYS A 105 -1.86 5.98 8.18
CA LYS A 105 -2.38 4.63 8.44
C LYS A 105 -1.90 3.64 7.39
N LEU A 106 -1.92 4.04 6.13
CA LEU A 106 -1.40 3.21 5.04
C LEU A 106 0.10 3.00 5.14
N GLY A 107 0.83 4.02 5.60
CA GLY A 107 2.27 3.89 5.86
C GLY A 107 2.58 2.82 6.88
N LYS A 108 1.76 2.69 7.93
CA LYS A 108 1.91 1.63 8.92
C LYS A 108 1.72 0.25 8.31
N LEU A 109 0.80 0.13 7.37
CA LEU A 109 0.56 -1.12 6.67
C LEU A 109 1.71 -1.50 5.75
N LEU A 110 2.30 -0.53 5.07
CA LEU A 110 3.36 -0.77 4.10
C LEU A 110 4.73 -1.00 4.75
N GLY A 111 4.98 -0.34 5.81
CA GLY A 111 6.27 -0.39 6.48
C GLY A 111 6.20 -0.33 7.96
#